data_d70fc461dd2a16fd8415d24ff0983938
#
_entry.id   d70fc461dd2a16fd8415d24ff0983938
#
_cell.length_a   1.000
_cell.length_b   1.000
_cell.length_c   1.000
_cell.angle_alpha   90.00
_cell.angle_beta   90.00
_cell.angle_gamma   90.00
#
_symmetry.space_group_name_H-M   'P 1'
#
loop_
_entity.id
_entity.type
_entity.pdbx_description
1 polymer ?
#
loop_
_entity_poly.entity_id
_entity_poly.type
_entity_poly.pdbx_seq_one_letter_code
_entity_poly.pdbx_strand_id
1 'polypeptide(L)'
;MNPQLLEADYLVIGSGAIGMAFADVILNESDASIVMVDRHAAPGGHWNDAYPFVRLHQASARYGVNSRQLGHGKKDLTGLNQGLDELASGPEVLSYFDQVMRQQFLPSGRVRFFPMCNYAGAGRFTSLMSANQYHVKVRKRTVDTTLTNLVVPSTQAPRFALAPGVRCAPLNELPLLTRPEGGYVVIGAGKTGVDACLWLLGNGVGADAIRWIMPRDAWFTNRANMQSGDDCIESSLNDLADQVEAMAQAESAADLFARLSDCGHWLRIDNGIKPTMFRCATVTHAELDQLRRIKDIVRLGRVRRIERDQIILEHGTVPGNPDSLYVHCSAVAFKNPRPRPVFSENTIDVQWLRTCQPVFSGAMIAHIEVAFQGDAEKNAFCKPVPFPEVPIDWLKMWAVNLANSHQWGQNENLRAWLGQSRLDGLSSAIARIGPTETAKITQLKRYRAARGQAVTNVRHLLTQVEDPNVAA
;
A
#
# COMPACT_ATOMS: atom_id res chain seq x y z
N MET A 1 22.02 33.43 6.51
CA MET A 1 21.54 33.39 7.90
C MET A 1 22.09 32.13 8.57
N ASN A 2 22.50 32.20 9.83
CA ASN A 2 22.89 30.98 10.54
C ASN A 2 21.65 30.09 10.77
N PRO A 3 21.75 28.77 10.62
CA PRO A 3 20.63 27.87 10.86
C PRO A 3 20.19 27.91 12.33
N GLN A 4 18.89 27.86 12.56
CA GLN A 4 18.32 27.68 13.90
C GLN A 4 18.69 26.29 14.41
N LEU A 5 19.33 26.20 15.57
CA LEU A 5 19.73 24.95 16.18
C LEU A 5 18.55 24.35 16.97
N LEU A 6 18.29 23.08 16.72
CA LEU A 6 17.27 22.27 17.38
C LEU A 6 17.96 21.05 18.01
N GLU A 7 17.30 20.43 18.99
CA GLU A 7 17.75 19.17 19.57
C GLU A 7 16.56 18.23 19.78
N ALA A 8 16.73 16.94 19.46
CA ALA A 8 15.74 15.90 19.66
C ALA A 8 16.39 14.50 19.72
N ASP A 9 15.69 13.53 20.28
CA ASP A 9 16.12 12.13 20.26
C ASP A 9 16.02 11.56 18.85
N TYR A 10 14.88 11.82 18.19
CA TYR A 10 14.64 11.38 16.83
C TYR A 10 14.33 12.54 15.89
N LEU A 11 14.89 12.46 14.67
CA LEU A 11 14.50 13.31 13.55
C LEU A 11 13.75 12.42 12.54
N VAL A 12 12.43 12.58 12.45
CA VAL A 12 11.57 11.80 11.55
C VAL A 12 11.36 12.59 10.25
N ILE A 13 11.76 12.00 9.13
CA ILE A 13 11.61 12.57 7.79
C ILE A 13 10.34 11.97 7.16
N GLY A 14 9.33 12.83 6.97
CA GLY A 14 8.00 12.46 6.47
C GLY A 14 6.97 12.30 7.59
N SER A 15 5.86 13.04 7.50
CA SER A 15 4.67 12.90 8.34
C SER A 15 3.54 12.15 7.63
N GLY A 16 3.91 11.29 6.66
CA GLY A 16 2.99 10.34 6.05
C GLY A 16 2.57 9.24 7.02
N ALA A 17 1.69 8.36 6.59
CA ALA A 17 1.12 7.30 7.43
C ALA A 17 2.19 6.47 8.19
N ILE A 18 3.30 6.16 7.52
CA ILE A 18 4.41 5.40 8.12
C ILE A 18 5.10 6.19 9.22
N GLY A 19 5.44 7.47 8.96
CA GLY A 19 6.10 8.34 9.92
C GLY A 19 5.21 8.64 11.13
N MET A 20 3.92 8.82 10.92
CA MET A 20 2.94 8.98 11.98
C MET A 20 2.82 7.71 12.83
N ALA A 21 2.77 6.52 12.21
CA ALA A 21 2.71 5.24 12.93
C ALA A 21 3.99 4.96 13.74
N PHE A 22 5.16 5.31 13.21
CA PHE A 22 6.43 5.24 13.93
C PHE A 22 6.45 6.17 15.14
N ALA A 23 6.13 7.45 14.93
CA ALA A 23 6.14 8.46 15.99
C ALA A 23 5.16 8.16 17.13
N ASP A 24 3.99 7.62 16.79
CA ASP A 24 2.96 7.21 17.76
C ASP A 24 3.50 6.17 18.76
N VAL A 25 4.17 5.13 18.27
CA VAL A 25 4.73 4.08 19.13
C VAL A 25 5.88 4.63 19.98
N ILE A 26 6.79 5.45 19.40
CA ILE A 26 7.86 6.09 20.17
C ILE A 26 7.29 6.93 21.31
N LEU A 27 6.21 7.66 21.08
CA LEU A 27 5.57 8.50 22.11
C LEU A 27 4.88 7.67 23.21
N ASN A 28 4.32 6.52 22.86
CA ASN A 28 3.61 5.68 23.82
C ASN A 28 4.52 4.74 24.60
N GLU A 29 5.68 4.37 24.04
CA GLU A 29 6.57 3.37 24.63
C GLU A 29 7.91 3.96 25.14
N SER A 30 8.12 5.28 25.05
CA SER A 30 9.32 5.95 25.56
C SER A 30 9.05 7.42 25.90
N ASP A 31 10.00 8.07 26.58
CA ASP A 31 9.98 9.51 26.88
C ASP A 31 10.69 10.36 25.84
N ALA A 32 11.01 9.79 24.69
CA ALA A 32 11.82 10.44 23.65
C ALA A 32 11.13 11.65 23.02
N SER A 33 11.95 12.63 22.64
CA SER A 33 11.54 13.82 21.89
C SER A 33 11.74 13.61 20.38
N ILE A 34 10.84 14.18 19.58
CA ILE A 34 10.81 14.03 18.12
C ILE A 34 10.77 15.40 17.44
N VAL A 35 11.64 15.61 16.46
CA VAL A 35 11.45 16.61 15.41
C VAL A 35 10.94 15.89 14.18
N MET A 36 9.78 16.31 13.65
CA MET A 36 9.17 15.74 12.44
C MET A 36 9.16 16.79 11.34
N VAL A 37 9.63 16.42 10.14
CA VAL A 37 9.78 17.32 8.99
C VAL A 37 9.02 16.75 7.79
N ASP A 38 8.20 17.58 7.14
CA ASP A 38 7.48 17.17 5.92
C ASP A 38 7.44 18.30 4.88
N ARG A 39 7.38 17.93 3.61
CA ARG A 39 7.24 18.86 2.48
C ARG A 39 5.81 19.38 2.31
N HIS A 40 4.82 18.65 2.79
CA HIS A 40 3.41 19.04 2.73
C HIS A 40 3.07 20.00 3.88
N ALA A 41 2.00 20.74 3.70
CA ALA A 41 1.49 21.69 4.69
C ALA A 41 0.81 20.99 5.88
N ALA A 42 0.38 19.74 5.70
CA ALA A 42 -0.32 18.94 6.69
C ALA A 42 0.23 17.51 6.74
N PRO A 43 0.07 16.79 7.88
CA PRO A 43 0.40 15.38 7.95
C PRO A 43 -0.48 14.54 7.02
N GLY A 44 -0.02 13.35 6.65
CA GLY A 44 -0.71 12.45 5.72
C GLY A 44 0.09 12.07 4.48
N GLY A 45 1.25 12.73 4.23
CA GLY A 45 2.12 12.41 3.11
C GLY A 45 1.40 12.48 1.76
N HIS A 46 1.48 11.43 0.93
CA HIS A 46 0.90 11.39 -0.42
C HIS A 46 -0.63 11.55 -0.47
N TRP A 47 -1.34 11.41 0.64
CA TRP A 47 -2.77 11.70 0.70
C TRP A 47 -3.08 13.16 0.41
N ASN A 48 -2.13 14.09 0.68
CA ASN A 48 -2.25 15.50 0.32
C ASN A 48 -2.27 15.72 -1.19
N ASP A 49 -1.70 14.80 -1.98
CA ASP A 49 -1.60 14.88 -3.44
C ASP A 49 -2.62 13.96 -4.15
N ALA A 50 -3.37 13.17 -3.40
CA ALA A 50 -4.31 12.19 -3.94
C ALA A 50 -5.55 12.86 -4.56
N TYR A 51 -6.22 12.17 -5.49
CA TYR A 51 -7.44 12.66 -6.12
C TYR A 51 -8.62 12.70 -5.13
N PRO A 52 -9.59 13.63 -5.29
CA PRO A 52 -10.62 13.92 -4.28
C PRO A 52 -11.52 12.74 -3.91
N PHE A 53 -11.74 11.81 -4.83
CA PHE A 53 -12.59 10.63 -4.63
C PHE A 53 -11.81 9.36 -4.24
N VAL A 54 -10.52 9.49 -3.90
CA VAL A 54 -9.72 8.36 -3.42
C VAL A 54 -10.28 7.80 -2.12
N ARG A 55 -10.27 6.47 -2.00
CA ARG A 55 -10.59 5.77 -0.75
C ARG A 55 -9.47 4.77 -0.43
N LEU A 56 -9.33 4.40 0.84
CA LEU A 56 -8.56 3.22 1.20
C LEU A 56 -9.12 2.02 0.44
N HIS A 57 -8.26 1.07 0.11
CA HIS A 57 -8.67 -0.20 -0.47
C HIS A 57 -8.49 -1.38 0.49
N GLN A 58 -8.28 -1.08 1.77
CA GLN A 58 -8.29 -1.99 2.91
C GLN A 58 -9.13 -1.40 4.03
N ALA A 59 -9.58 -2.21 4.97
CA ALA A 59 -10.37 -1.77 6.12
C ALA A 59 -9.71 -0.60 6.84
N SER A 60 -10.47 0.48 7.09
CA SER A 60 -10.00 1.68 7.78
C SER A 60 -9.41 1.35 9.15
N ALA A 61 -10.01 0.40 9.86
CA ALA A 61 -9.56 -0.05 11.17
C ALA A 61 -8.12 -0.59 11.17
N ARG A 62 -7.57 -1.02 10.04
CA ARG A 62 -6.19 -1.51 9.91
C ARG A 62 -5.21 -0.45 9.41
N TYR A 63 -5.63 0.81 9.36
CA TYR A 63 -4.79 1.93 8.89
C TYR A 63 -4.60 2.97 10.00
N GLY A 64 -3.63 3.87 9.82
CA GLY A 64 -3.32 4.96 10.75
C GLY A 64 -2.27 4.59 11.81
N VAL A 65 -2.38 5.20 13.01
CA VAL A 65 -1.45 4.98 14.14
C VAL A 65 -1.93 3.88 15.07
N ASN A 66 -1.05 3.30 15.89
CA ASN A 66 -1.40 2.16 16.74
C ASN A 66 -2.33 2.54 17.92
N SER A 67 -2.19 3.76 18.46
CA SER A 67 -2.95 4.22 19.64
C SER A 67 -4.37 4.70 19.32
N ARG A 68 -4.69 4.98 18.05
CA ARG A 68 -5.99 5.54 17.65
C ARG A 68 -6.49 4.89 16.36
N GLN A 69 -7.73 4.45 16.36
CA GLN A 69 -8.37 3.87 15.19
C GLN A 69 -8.80 4.94 14.18
N LEU A 70 -8.63 4.65 12.88
CA LEU A 70 -9.26 5.38 11.79
C LEU A 70 -10.64 4.76 11.52
N GLY A 71 -11.65 5.63 11.35
CA GLY A 71 -13.02 5.21 11.12
C GLY A 71 -13.74 4.78 12.40
N HIS A 72 -14.90 4.17 12.23
CA HIS A 72 -15.83 3.83 13.31
C HIS A 72 -15.98 2.32 13.53
N GLY A 73 -15.27 1.48 12.75
CA GLY A 73 -15.39 0.03 12.78
C GLY A 73 -16.75 -0.49 12.30
N LYS A 74 -17.36 0.22 11.35
CA LYS A 74 -18.66 -0.12 10.77
C LYS A 74 -18.49 -0.81 9.42
N LYS A 75 -19.56 -1.47 8.96
CA LYS A 75 -19.67 -1.98 7.60
C LYS A 75 -20.26 -0.91 6.69
N ASP A 76 -19.80 -0.84 5.45
CA ASP A 76 -20.45 -0.04 4.42
C ASP A 76 -21.85 -0.64 4.11
N LEU A 77 -22.89 0.19 4.20
CA LEU A 77 -24.27 -0.26 4.03
C LEU A 77 -24.72 -0.25 2.58
N THR A 78 -24.00 0.44 1.71
CA THR A 78 -24.37 0.66 0.30
C THR A 78 -23.14 0.69 -0.59
N GLY A 79 -23.36 0.64 -1.92
CA GLY A 79 -22.31 0.77 -2.93
C GLY A 79 -21.53 -0.52 -3.16
N LEU A 80 -20.40 -0.40 -3.86
CA LEU A 80 -19.60 -1.54 -4.32
C LEU A 80 -18.80 -2.23 -3.21
N ASN A 81 -18.77 -1.63 -2.01
CA ASN A 81 -18.14 -2.19 -0.81
C ASN A 81 -19.19 -2.66 0.23
N GLN A 82 -20.47 -2.73 -0.14
CA GLN A 82 -21.56 -3.09 0.76
C GLN A 82 -21.28 -4.40 1.52
N GLY A 83 -21.52 -4.38 2.83
CA GLY A 83 -21.32 -5.53 3.73
C GLY A 83 -19.87 -5.75 4.20
N LEU A 84 -18.92 -5.02 3.65
CA LEU A 84 -17.51 -5.06 4.05
C LEU A 84 -17.16 -3.88 4.97
N ASP A 85 -16.02 -3.98 5.65
CA ASP A 85 -15.53 -2.91 6.52
C ASP A 85 -15.39 -1.59 5.76
N GLU A 86 -15.75 -0.50 6.43
CA GLU A 86 -15.71 0.85 5.87
C GLU A 86 -14.33 1.22 5.31
N LEU A 87 -14.34 1.93 4.20
CA LEU A 87 -13.15 2.47 3.55
C LEU A 87 -13.12 3.98 3.71
N ALA A 88 -12.19 4.51 4.51
CA ALA A 88 -12.03 5.94 4.67
C ALA A 88 -11.65 6.61 3.35
N SER A 89 -12.29 7.75 3.08
CA SER A 89 -11.94 8.64 1.99
C SER A 89 -10.63 9.39 2.26
N GLY A 90 -10.02 9.96 1.23
CA GLY A 90 -8.82 10.80 1.36
C GLY A 90 -8.98 11.92 2.39
N PRO A 91 -10.09 12.73 2.35
CA PRO A 91 -10.36 13.74 3.37
C PRO A 91 -10.47 13.20 4.79
N GLU A 92 -11.09 12.03 5.00
CA GLU A 92 -11.17 11.39 6.32
C GLU A 92 -9.79 10.96 6.82
N VAL A 93 -8.93 10.41 5.96
CA VAL A 93 -7.55 10.05 6.30
C VAL A 93 -6.74 11.30 6.69
N LEU A 94 -6.83 12.39 5.93
CA LEU A 94 -6.14 13.65 6.23
C LEU A 94 -6.63 14.27 7.53
N SER A 95 -7.95 14.33 7.74
CA SER A 95 -8.54 14.81 8.99
C SER A 95 -8.09 13.98 10.20
N TYR A 96 -8.03 12.67 10.04
CA TYR A 96 -7.55 11.77 11.08
C TYR A 96 -6.08 12.05 11.45
N PHE A 97 -5.18 12.19 10.49
CA PHE A 97 -3.77 12.48 10.78
C PHE A 97 -3.57 13.88 11.37
N ASP A 98 -4.36 14.88 10.94
CA ASP A 98 -4.34 16.21 11.56
C ASP A 98 -4.83 16.14 13.02
N GLN A 99 -5.86 15.37 13.31
CA GLN A 99 -6.33 15.14 14.68
C GLN A 99 -5.28 14.42 15.53
N VAL A 100 -4.61 13.38 15.04
CA VAL A 100 -3.51 12.71 15.75
C VAL A 100 -2.40 13.70 16.05
N MET A 101 -1.98 14.50 15.08
CA MET A 101 -0.96 15.51 15.26
C MET A 101 -1.35 16.55 16.32
N ARG A 102 -2.54 17.15 16.19
CA ARG A 102 -2.97 18.26 17.05
C ARG A 102 -3.49 17.86 18.42
N GLN A 103 -4.05 16.66 18.55
CA GLN A 103 -4.68 16.21 19.80
C GLN A 103 -3.79 15.26 20.62
N GLN A 104 -2.79 14.63 20.01
CA GLN A 104 -1.91 13.67 20.68
C GLN A 104 -0.42 14.09 20.62
N PHE A 105 0.12 14.32 19.42
CA PHE A 105 1.54 14.54 19.25
C PHE A 105 2.00 15.89 19.80
N LEU A 106 1.44 17.00 19.31
CA LEU A 106 1.83 18.34 19.78
C LEU A 106 1.53 18.57 21.26
N PRO A 107 0.36 18.17 21.81
CA PRO A 107 0.06 18.35 23.22
C PRO A 107 0.96 17.53 24.16
N SER A 108 1.64 16.49 23.69
CA SER A 108 2.62 15.74 24.48
C SER A 108 3.82 16.60 24.92
N GLY A 109 4.04 17.76 24.27
CA GLY A 109 5.22 18.61 24.46
C GLY A 109 6.53 18.00 23.94
N ARG A 110 6.50 16.77 23.44
CA ARG A 110 7.66 16.01 22.96
C ARG A 110 7.83 16.01 21.44
N VAL A 111 6.83 16.48 20.68
CA VAL A 111 6.89 16.59 19.23
C VAL A 111 6.93 18.03 18.77
N ARG A 112 7.88 18.35 17.88
CA ARG A 112 7.89 19.58 17.10
C ARG A 112 7.72 19.23 15.64
N PHE A 113 6.67 19.73 15.03
CA PHE A 113 6.33 19.49 13.62
C PHE A 113 6.72 20.68 12.75
N PHE A 114 7.46 20.41 11.68
CA PHE A 114 7.92 21.38 10.69
C PHE A 114 7.34 21.03 9.31
N PRO A 115 6.11 21.49 9.01
CA PRO A 115 5.51 21.35 7.68
C PRO A 115 6.18 22.30 6.67
N MET A 116 5.94 22.09 5.39
CA MET A 116 6.48 22.89 4.29
C MET A 116 8.01 23.05 4.37
N CYS A 117 8.70 21.97 4.73
CA CYS A 117 10.14 21.95 4.88
C CYS A 117 10.79 20.85 4.05
N ASN A 118 11.90 21.17 3.38
CA ASN A 118 12.67 20.23 2.59
C ASN A 118 13.90 19.76 3.37
N TYR A 119 14.00 18.47 3.63
CA TYR A 119 15.17 17.86 4.27
C TYR A 119 16.34 17.75 3.30
N ALA A 120 17.51 18.20 3.73
CA ALA A 120 18.73 18.29 2.92
C ALA A 120 19.84 17.30 3.36
N GLY A 121 19.56 16.42 4.32
CA GLY A 121 20.55 15.49 4.87
C GLY A 121 21.28 16.05 6.12
N ALA A 122 21.94 15.14 6.86
CA ALA A 122 22.75 15.47 8.03
C ALA A 122 22.03 16.38 9.05
N GLY A 123 20.77 16.11 9.36
CA GLY A 123 19.97 16.87 10.32
C GLY A 123 19.51 18.25 9.83
N ARG A 124 19.77 18.64 8.59
CA ARG A 124 19.47 19.97 8.05
C ARG A 124 18.19 19.97 7.21
N PHE A 125 17.38 20.99 7.38
CA PHE A 125 16.20 21.23 6.54
C PHE A 125 15.92 22.73 6.38
N THR A 126 15.18 23.07 5.34
CA THR A 126 14.87 24.46 4.98
C THR A 126 13.36 24.60 4.76
N SER A 127 12.78 25.65 5.33
CA SER A 127 11.38 26.02 5.06
C SER A 127 11.23 26.45 3.59
N LEU A 128 10.26 25.85 2.90
CA LEU A 128 9.92 26.20 1.53
C LEU A 128 9.25 27.58 1.42
N MET A 129 8.64 28.07 2.51
CA MET A 129 7.93 29.34 2.53
C MET A 129 8.82 30.51 2.94
N SER A 130 9.62 30.36 4.00
CA SER A 130 10.40 31.45 4.58
C SER A 130 11.90 31.39 4.24
N ALA A 131 12.36 30.27 3.64
CA ALA A 131 13.76 29.97 3.44
C ALA A 131 14.59 29.86 4.75
N ASN A 132 13.92 29.85 5.92
CA ASN A 132 14.59 29.64 7.19
C ASN A 132 15.28 28.27 7.21
N GLN A 133 16.52 28.26 7.70
CA GLN A 133 17.33 27.05 7.80
C GLN A 133 17.33 26.53 9.22
N TYR A 134 17.29 25.23 9.37
CA TYR A 134 17.29 24.51 10.63
C TYR A 134 18.36 23.41 10.63
N HIS A 135 18.94 23.16 11.80
CA HIS A 135 19.85 22.05 12.01
C HIS A 135 19.48 21.35 13.31
N VAL A 136 19.14 20.07 13.24
CA VAL A 136 18.79 19.24 14.39
C VAL A 136 20.03 18.48 14.86
N LYS A 137 20.40 18.67 16.12
CA LYS A 137 21.30 17.76 16.83
C LYS A 137 20.48 16.53 17.25
N VAL A 138 20.63 15.45 16.52
CA VAL A 138 19.92 14.18 16.76
C VAL A 138 20.70 13.39 17.82
N ARG A 139 20.05 13.05 18.94
CA ARG A 139 20.69 12.32 20.04
C ARG A 139 20.69 10.81 19.85
N LYS A 140 19.65 10.27 19.20
CA LYS A 140 19.52 8.84 18.90
C LYS A 140 19.64 8.58 17.42
N ARG A 141 18.55 8.76 16.64
CA ARG A 141 18.55 8.39 15.21
C ARG A 141 17.75 9.35 14.33
N THR A 142 18.20 9.48 13.09
CA THR A 142 17.39 10.02 11.99
C THR A 142 16.55 8.87 11.39
N VAL A 143 15.24 9.07 11.25
CA VAL A 143 14.29 8.07 10.78
C VAL A 143 13.79 8.47 9.40
N ASP A 144 14.17 7.73 8.36
CA ASP A 144 13.69 7.96 7.00
C ASP A 144 12.45 7.11 6.73
N THR A 145 11.31 7.77 6.61
CA THR A 145 10.03 7.13 6.26
C THR A 145 9.63 7.38 4.80
N THR A 146 10.53 7.98 4.00
CA THR A 146 10.29 8.37 2.61
C THR A 146 10.84 7.38 1.60
N LEU A 147 11.45 6.30 2.04
CA LEU A 147 12.10 5.30 1.19
C LEU A 147 11.16 4.71 0.12
N THR A 148 9.88 4.52 0.49
CA THR A 148 8.82 4.06 -0.40
C THR A 148 7.95 5.22 -0.90
N ASN A 149 8.56 6.40 -1.13
CA ASN A 149 7.83 7.61 -1.50
C ASN A 149 6.95 7.37 -2.73
N LEU A 150 5.64 7.48 -2.52
CA LEU A 150 4.63 7.31 -3.55
C LEU A 150 4.60 8.54 -4.45
N VAL A 151 4.68 8.31 -5.75
CA VAL A 151 4.43 9.34 -6.76
C VAL A 151 3.05 9.12 -7.34
N VAL A 152 2.24 10.17 -7.31
CA VAL A 152 0.87 10.17 -7.86
C VAL A 152 0.80 10.92 -9.19
N PRO A 153 -0.18 10.65 -10.06
CA PRO A 153 -0.27 11.30 -11.38
C PRO A 153 -0.33 12.82 -11.34
N SER A 154 -0.88 13.42 -10.27
CA SER A 154 -0.97 14.89 -10.11
C SER A 154 0.39 15.56 -9.89
N THR A 155 1.39 14.82 -9.39
CA THR A 155 2.73 15.37 -9.10
C THR A 155 3.77 14.97 -10.13
N GLN A 156 3.39 14.24 -11.18
CA GLN A 156 4.30 13.77 -12.23
C GLN A 156 3.66 13.94 -13.62
N ALA A 157 4.37 14.60 -14.52
CA ALA A 157 3.96 14.65 -15.91
C ALA A 157 3.84 13.25 -16.53
N PRO A 158 2.95 13.05 -17.51
CA PRO A 158 2.86 11.82 -18.29
C PRO A 158 4.21 11.44 -18.90
N ARG A 159 4.50 10.13 -18.95
CA ARG A 159 5.73 9.61 -19.57
C ARG A 159 5.63 9.43 -21.09
N PHE A 160 4.54 9.89 -21.66
CA PHE A 160 4.26 9.86 -23.10
C PHE A 160 4.12 11.29 -23.64
N ALA A 161 4.43 11.47 -24.92
CA ALA A 161 4.28 12.75 -25.57
C ALA A 161 2.82 13.05 -25.92
N LEU A 162 2.46 14.33 -25.88
CA LEU A 162 1.14 14.84 -26.26
C LEU A 162 1.29 15.79 -27.45
N ALA A 163 0.50 15.59 -28.49
CA ALA A 163 0.39 16.55 -29.57
C ALA A 163 -0.38 17.82 -29.13
N PRO A 164 -0.14 18.98 -29.75
CA PRO A 164 -0.89 20.19 -29.46
C PRO A 164 -2.40 19.99 -29.60
N GLY A 165 -3.15 20.48 -28.61
CA GLY A 165 -4.61 20.38 -28.57
C GLY A 165 -5.18 19.06 -28.01
N VAL A 166 -4.34 18.09 -27.67
CA VAL A 166 -4.79 16.87 -26.95
C VAL A 166 -5.12 17.22 -25.49
N ARG A 167 -6.32 16.88 -25.05
CA ARG A 167 -6.79 17.11 -23.67
C ARG A 167 -6.39 15.94 -22.79
N CYS A 168 -5.40 16.12 -21.92
CA CYS A 168 -4.95 15.10 -20.97
C CYS A 168 -4.88 15.67 -19.56
N ALA A 169 -5.46 14.97 -18.59
CA ALA A 169 -5.54 15.40 -17.18
C ALA A 169 -5.27 14.26 -16.22
N PRO A 170 -4.70 14.53 -15.02
CA PRO A 170 -4.67 13.58 -13.92
C PRO A 170 -6.06 13.43 -13.28
N LEU A 171 -6.25 12.38 -12.47
CA LEU A 171 -7.52 12.14 -11.76
C LEU A 171 -7.94 13.29 -10.86
N ASN A 172 -7.00 14.06 -10.33
CA ASN A 172 -7.28 15.21 -9.47
C ASN A 172 -8.16 16.28 -10.15
N GLU A 173 -7.99 16.43 -11.46
CA GLU A 173 -8.74 17.40 -12.26
C GLU A 173 -10.07 16.83 -12.79
N LEU A 174 -10.20 15.50 -12.85
CA LEU A 174 -11.36 14.83 -13.47
C LEU A 174 -12.73 15.35 -12.96
N PRO A 175 -12.94 15.56 -11.63
CA PRO A 175 -14.22 16.11 -11.13
C PRO A 175 -14.47 17.57 -11.49
N LEU A 176 -13.46 18.28 -11.96
CA LEU A 176 -13.53 19.71 -12.31
C LEU A 176 -13.79 19.95 -13.80
N LEU A 177 -13.69 18.90 -14.62
CA LEU A 177 -13.79 18.99 -16.07
C LEU A 177 -15.19 18.66 -16.55
N THR A 178 -15.63 19.39 -17.57
CA THR A 178 -16.89 19.08 -18.27
C THR A 178 -16.77 17.78 -19.06
N ARG A 179 -17.89 17.06 -19.19
CA ARG A 179 -17.97 15.82 -19.98
C ARG A 179 -17.45 16.08 -21.42
N PRO A 180 -16.48 15.28 -21.89
CA PRO A 180 -16.01 15.36 -23.27
C PRO A 180 -17.02 14.70 -24.23
N GLU A 181 -17.19 15.24 -25.42
CA GLU A 181 -18.06 14.68 -26.46
C GLU A 181 -17.53 13.32 -26.97
N GLY A 182 -16.20 13.20 -27.09
CA GLY A 182 -15.52 12.01 -27.57
C GLY A 182 -15.31 10.91 -26.53
N GLY A 183 -15.86 11.04 -25.31
CA GLY A 183 -15.70 10.07 -24.23
C GLY A 183 -14.33 10.15 -23.52
N TYR A 184 -14.03 9.13 -22.74
CA TYR A 184 -12.84 9.08 -21.88
C TYR A 184 -11.87 7.98 -22.31
N VAL A 185 -10.58 8.28 -22.29
CA VAL A 185 -9.50 7.31 -22.49
C VAL A 185 -8.69 7.19 -21.21
N VAL A 186 -8.92 6.14 -20.42
CA VAL A 186 -8.20 5.90 -19.16
C VAL A 186 -6.89 5.18 -19.45
N ILE A 187 -5.75 5.75 -19.00
CA ILE A 187 -4.41 5.24 -19.28
C ILE A 187 -3.76 4.68 -18.02
N GLY A 188 -3.70 3.36 -17.91
CA GLY A 188 -3.09 2.63 -16.79
C GLY A 188 -4.03 1.60 -16.16
N ALA A 189 -3.46 0.46 -15.72
CA ALA A 189 -4.20 -0.70 -15.20
C ALA A 189 -4.00 -0.93 -13.69
N GLY A 190 -3.37 0.01 -12.98
CA GLY A 190 -3.22 -0.02 -11.52
C GLY A 190 -4.48 0.47 -10.80
N LYS A 191 -4.42 0.51 -9.46
CA LYS A 191 -5.55 0.96 -8.61
C LYS A 191 -6.11 2.32 -9.05
N THR A 192 -5.25 3.26 -9.44
CA THR A 192 -5.64 4.58 -9.94
C THR A 192 -6.52 4.49 -11.20
N GLY A 193 -6.17 3.61 -12.15
CA GLY A 193 -6.99 3.38 -13.36
C GLY A 193 -8.32 2.68 -13.05
N VAL A 194 -8.30 1.73 -12.12
CA VAL A 194 -9.51 1.08 -11.58
C VAL A 194 -10.45 2.13 -10.98
N ASP A 195 -9.93 3.01 -10.11
CA ASP A 195 -10.73 4.05 -9.48
C ASP A 195 -11.29 5.07 -10.47
N ALA A 196 -10.51 5.43 -11.50
CA ALA A 196 -11.00 6.29 -12.58
C ALA A 196 -12.21 5.66 -13.30
N CYS A 197 -12.10 4.39 -13.70
CA CYS A 197 -13.17 3.67 -14.38
C CYS A 197 -14.41 3.53 -13.48
N LEU A 198 -14.24 3.12 -12.22
CA LEU A 198 -15.35 2.97 -11.27
C LEU A 198 -16.02 4.32 -10.97
N TRP A 199 -15.24 5.40 -10.83
CA TRP A 199 -15.78 6.73 -10.59
C TRP A 199 -16.59 7.24 -11.79
N LEU A 200 -16.08 7.08 -13.01
CA LEU A 200 -16.81 7.44 -14.24
C LEU A 200 -18.12 6.67 -14.35
N LEU A 201 -18.10 5.36 -14.18
CA LEU A 201 -19.29 4.51 -14.22
C LEU A 201 -20.29 4.88 -13.12
N GLY A 202 -19.82 5.15 -11.91
CA GLY A 202 -20.63 5.57 -10.76
C GLY A 202 -21.27 6.94 -10.94
N ASN A 203 -20.69 7.82 -11.78
CA ASN A 203 -21.24 9.12 -12.16
C ASN A 203 -22.04 9.07 -13.48
N GLY A 204 -22.48 7.89 -13.90
CA GLY A 204 -23.42 7.73 -15.03
C GLY A 204 -22.76 7.81 -16.41
N VAL A 205 -21.43 7.72 -16.51
CA VAL A 205 -20.76 7.57 -17.82
C VAL A 205 -21.04 6.16 -18.36
N GLY A 206 -21.54 6.08 -19.59
CA GLY A 206 -21.76 4.79 -20.26
C GLY A 206 -20.44 4.04 -20.43
N ALA A 207 -20.45 2.73 -20.24
CA ALA A 207 -19.25 1.89 -20.37
C ALA A 207 -18.67 1.92 -21.80
N ASP A 208 -19.49 2.17 -22.80
CA ASP A 208 -19.16 2.37 -24.20
C ASP A 208 -18.46 3.72 -24.50
N ALA A 209 -18.61 4.70 -23.60
CA ALA A 209 -17.90 5.98 -23.66
C ALA A 209 -16.53 5.94 -22.96
N ILE A 210 -16.08 4.77 -22.50
CA ILE A 210 -14.79 4.58 -21.82
C ILE A 210 -13.92 3.61 -22.61
N ARG A 211 -12.80 4.10 -23.14
CA ARG A 211 -11.68 3.27 -23.62
C ARG A 211 -10.66 3.11 -22.48
N TRP A 212 -10.22 1.88 -22.23
CA TRP A 212 -9.25 1.62 -21.19
C TRP A 212 -7.94 1.06 -21.75
N ILE A 213 -6.85 1.81 -21.66
CA ILE A 213 -5.52 1.37 -22.09
C ILE A 213 -4.86 0.64 -20.91
N MET A 214 -4.74 -0.67 -21.03
CA MET A 214 -4.13 -1.57 -20.06
C MET A 214 -2.81 -2.13 -20.62
N PRO A 215 -1.64 -1.55 -20.26
CA PRO A 215 -0.35 -2.09 -20.71
C PRO A 215 -0.09 -3.51 -20.21
N ARG A 216 -0.58 -3.85 -19.03
CA ARG A 216 -0.51 -5.17 -18.39
C ARG A 216 -1.75 -5.37 -17.52
N ASP A 217 -2.37 -6.53 -17.62
CA ASP A 217 -3.43 -6.92 -16.68
C ASP A 217 -2.85 -7.24 -15.30
N ALA A 218 -3.62 -6.93 -14.25
CA ALA A 218 -3.21 -7.09 -12.86
C ALA A 218 -4.00 -8.21 -12.15
N TRP A 219 -3.32 -8.93 -11.27
CA TRP A 219 -3.95 -9.64 -10.18
C TRP A 219 -4.34 -8.67 -9.08
N PHE A 220 -5.54 -8.83 -8.55
CA PHE A 220 -6.06 -8.09 -7.40
C PHE A 220 -6.32 -9.04 -6.25
N THR A 221 -6.08 -8.61 -5.03
CA THR A 221 -6.50 -9.36 -3.85
C THR A 221 -8.00 -9.13 -3.61
N ASN A 222 -8.72 -10.19 -3.28
CA ASN A 222 -10.13 -10.09 -2.91
C ASN A 222 -10.28 -9.35 -1.58
N ARG A 223 -10.92 -8.18 -1.60
CA ARG A 223 -11.11 -7.37 -0.39
C ARG A 223 -11.96 -8.07 0.67
N ALA A 224 -12.90 -8.90 0.27
CA ALA A 224 -13.73 -9.66 1.21
C ALA A 224 -12.92 -10.58 2.15
N ASN A 225 -11.74 -11.01 1.71
CA ASN A 225 -10.85 -11.87 2.50
C ASN A 225 -9.93 -11.07 3.44
N MET A 226 -9.91 -9.73 3.34
CA MET A 226 -9.02 -8.85 4.10
C MET A 226 -9.77 -7.97 5.10
N GLN A 227 -10.83 -8.52 5.67
CA GLN A 227 -11.67 -7.82 6.63
C GLN A 227 -11.09 -7.86 8.04
N SER A 228 -11.54 -6.97 8.91
CA SER A 228 -11.19 -6.88 10.33
C SER A 228 -12.41 -7.14 11.20
N GLY A 229 -12.18 -7.44 12.47
CA GLY A 229 -13.27 -7.71 13.41
C GLY A 229 -13.55 -9.21 13.63
N ASP A 230 -14.20 -9.49 14.74
CA ASP A 230 -14.42 -10.86 15.19
C ASP A 230 -15.43 -11.63 14.33
N ASP A 231 -16.31 -10.91 13.62
CA ASP A 231 -17.28 -11.45 12.67
C ASP A 231 -16.64 -11.91 11.34
N CYS A 232 -15.45 -11.37 11.01
CA CYS A 232 -14.74 -11.70 9.78
C CYS A 232 -13.54 -12.62 9.96
N ILE A 233 -13.21 -12.98 11.24
CA ILE A 233 -12.01 -13.77 11.52
C ILE A 233 -12.07 -15.16 10.88
N GLU A 234 -13.24 -15.80 10.80
CA GLU A 234 -13.40 -17.11 10.19
C GLU A 234 -13.07 -17.07 8.70
N SER A 235 -13.63 -16.12 7.95
CA SER A 235 -13.35 -15.97 6.52
C SER A 235 -11.88 -15.60 6.26
N SER A 236 -11.29 -14.75 7.10
CA SER A 236 -9.87 -14.41 7.01
C SER A 236 -8.95 -15.60 7.28
N LEU A 237 -9.30 -16.47 8.25
CA LEU A 237 -8.57 -17.71 8.54
C LEU A 237 -8.75 -18.74 7.44
N ASN A 238 -9.95 -18.83 6.86
CA ASN A 238 -10.21 -19.70 5.70
C ASN A 238 -9.33 -19.29 4.52
N ASP A 239 -9.34 -18.01 4.13
CA ASP A 239 -8.49 -17.48 3.06
C ASP A 239 -7.00 -17.74 3.32
N LEU A 240 -6.54 -17.55 4.57
CA LEU A 240 -5.16 -17.86 4.96
C LEU A 240 -4.84 -19.36 4.83
N ALA A 241 -5.77 -20.24 5.20
CA ALA A 241 -5.61 -21.68 5.04
C ALA A 241 -5.56 -22.08 3.57
N ASP A 242 -6.48 -21.55 2.76
CA ASP A 242 -6.54 -21.78 1.31
C ASP A 242 -5.26 -21.34 0.59
N GLN A 243 -4.69 -20.17 0.95
CA GLN A 243 -3.40 -19.71 0.43
C GLN A 243 -2.27 -20.68 0.77
N VAL A 244 -2.20 -21.14 2.02
CA VAL A 244 -1.12 -22.03 2.48
C VAL A 244 -1.26 -23.42 1.86
N GLU A 245 -2.48 -23.93 1.71
CA GLU A 245 -2.75 -25.19 1.00
C GLU A 245 -2.38 -25.09 -0.49
N ALA A 246 -2.75 -23.98 -1.15
CA ALA A 246 -2.34 -23.71 -2.53
C ALA A 246 -0.81 -23.71 -2.68
N MET A 247 -0.09 -23.05 -1.78
CA MET A 247 1.37 -23.06 -1.77
C MET A 247 1.96 -24.44 -1.52
N ALA A 248 1.36 -25.22 -0.63
CA ALA A 248 1.83 -26.58 -0.30
C ALA A 248 1.70 -27.56 -1.48
N GLN A 249 0.67 -27.36 -2.31
CA GLN A 249 0.29 -28.30 -3.38
C GLN A 249 0.74 -27.87 -4.78
N ALA A 250 1.21 -26.61 -4.94
CA ALA A 250 1.56 -26.09 -6.26
C ALA A 250 2.78 -26.77 -6.86
N GLU A 251 2.68 -27.17 -8.13
CA GLU A 251 3.77 -27.80 -8.89
C GLU A 251 4.67 -26.79 -9.59
N SER A 252 4.16 -25.57 -9.82
CA SER A 252 4.89 -24.45 -10.42
C SER A 252 4.32 -23.12 -9.95
N ALA A 253 5.04 -22.01 -10.22
CA ALA A 253 4.52 -20.67 -9.95
C ALA A 253 3.23 -20.39 -10.74
N ALA A 254 3.10 -20.89 -11.95
CA ALA A 254 1.89 -20.73 -12.75
C ALA A 254 0.69 -21.50 -12.16
N ASP A 255 0.91 -22.72 -11.68
CA ASP A 255 -0.09 -23.52 -10.98
C ASP A 255 -0.50 -22.86 -9.66
N LEU A 256 0.47 -22.33 -8.89
CA LEU A 256 0.17 -21.56 -7.67
C LEU A 256 -0.79 -20.41 -7.95
N PHE A 257 -0.53 -19.63 -9.00
CA PHE A 257 -1.36 -18.46 -9.32
C PHE A 257 -2.76 -18.87 -9.79
N ALA A 258 -2.89 -19.99 -10.46
CA ALA A 258 -4.19 -20.58 -10.81
C ALA A 258 -4.94 -20.98 -9.54
N ARG A 259 -4.32 -21.73 -8.62
CA ARG A 259 -4.93 -22.14 -7.34
C ARG A 259 -5.35 -20.96 -6.47
N LEU A 260 -4.53 -19.88 -6.40
CA LEU A 260 -4.90 -18.65 -5.69
C LEU A 260 -6.09 -17.93 -6.33
N SER A 261 -6.26 -18.05 -7.64
CA SER A 261 -7.45 -17.55 -8.35
C SER A 261 -8.67 -18.45 -8.09
N ASP A 262 -8.50 -19.76 -8.12
CA ASP A 262 -9.58 -20.73 -7.96
C ASP A 262 -10.17 -20.72 -6.53
N CYS A 263 -9.34 -20.50 -5.52
CA CYS A 263 -9.82 -20.33 -4.14
C CYS A 263 -10.36 -18.90 -3.86
N GLY A 264 -10.35 -18.01 -4.85
CA GLY A 264 -10.91 -16.65 -4.74
C GLY A 264 -10.05 -15.66 -3.92
N HIS A 265 -8.78 -15.99 -3.64
CA HIS A 265 -7.83 -15.05 -3.04
C HIS A 265 -7.41 -14.00 -4.06
N TRP A 266 -7.12 -14.42 -5.30
CA TRP A 266 -6.78 -13.54 -6.40
C TRP A 266 -7.92 -13.39 -7.41
N LEU A 267 -8.15 -12.15 -7.79
CA LEU A 267 -9.16 -11.76 -8.76
C LEU A 267 -8.52 -11.09 -9.97
N ARG A 268 -9.18 -11.18 -11.13
CA ARG A 268 -8.75 -10.53 -12.37
C ARG A 268 -9.96 -9.98 -13.16
N ILE A 269 -9.73 -8.97 -13.96
CA ILE A 269 -10.80 -8.33 -14.74
C ILE A 269 -11.28 -9.27 -15.83
N ASP A 270 -10.38 -9.80 -16.65
CA ASP A 270 -10.66 -10.69 -17.77
C ASP A 270 -10.18 -12.12 -17.45
N ASN A 271 -11.11 -13.07 -17.37
CA ASN A 271 -10.79 -14.45 -17.06
C ASN A 271 -9.99 -15.17 -18.17
N GLY A 272 -10.06 -14.68 -19.41
CA GLY A 272 -9.29 -15.20 -20.55
C GLY A 272 -7.84 -14.70 -20.60
N ILE A 273 -7.48 -13.70 -19.79
CA ILE A 273 -6.15 -13.10 -19.80
C ILE A 273 -5.38 -13.49 -18.53
N LYS A 274 -4.12 -13.95 -18.70
CA LYS A 274 -3.21 -14.21 -17.59
C LYS A 274 -2.54 -12.89 -17.17
N PRO A 275 -2.81 -12.38 -15.95
CA PRO A 275 -2.20 -11.14 -15.49
C PRO A 275 -0.69 -11.28 -15.29
N THR A 276 0.04 -10.21 -15.64
CA THR A 276 1.50 -10.13 -15.51
C THR A 276 1.95 -9.09 -14.49
N MET A 277 1.01 -8.48 -13.76
CA MET A 277 1.27 -7.47 -12.74
C MET A 277 0.62 -7.87 -11.42
N PHE A 278 1.30 -7.59 -10.30
CA PHE A 278 0.74 -7.65 -8.95
C PHE A 278 1.31 -6.51 -8.11
N ARG A 279 0.45 -5.68 -7.49
CA ARG A 279 0.86 -4.52 -6.69
C ARG A 279 -0.02 -4.31 -5.46
N CYS A 280 -0.46 -5.39 -4.81
CA CYS A 280 -1.27 -5.34 -3.59
C CYS A 280 -2.60 -4.58 -3.71
N ALA A 281 -3.08 -4.26 -4.90
CA ALA A 281 -4.38 -3.63 -5.04
C ALA A 281 -5.49 -4.62 -4.69
N THR A 282 -6.52 -4.15 -3.99
CA THR A 282 -7.68 -4.95 -3.65
C THR A 282 -8.92 -4.46 -4.40
N VAL A 283 -9.80 -5.40 -4.74
CA VAL A 283 -11.11 -5.12 -5.33
C VAL A 283 -12.17 -6.05 -4.74
N THR A 284 -13.45 -5.69 -4.91
CA THR A 284 -14.59 -6.57 -4.65
C THR A 284 -15.08 -7.21 -5.94
N HIS A 285 -15.89 -8.26 -5.85
CA HIS A 285 -16.60 -8.82 -7.01
C HIS A 285 -17.53 -7.78 -7.64
N ALA A 286 -18.23 -6.96 -6.83
CA ALA A 286 -19.10 -5.90 -7.32
C ALA A 286 -18.32 -4.83 -8.12
N GLU A 287 -17.12 -4.45 -7.68
CA GLU A 287 -16.24 -3.58 -8.45
C GLU A 287 -15.81 -4.21 -9.78
N LEU A 288 -15.43 -5.50 -9.77
CA LEU A 288 -15.07 -6.21 -11.00
C LEU A 288 -16.23 -6.30 -12.00
N ASP A 289 -17.45 -6.54 -11.52
CA ASP A 289 -18.63 -6.62 -12.39
C ASP A 289 -18.89 -5.28 -13.08
N GLN A 290 -18.66 -4.15 -12.39
CA GLN A 290 -18.73 -2.84 -13.03
C GLN A 290 -17.61 -2.67 -14.08
N LEU A 291 -16.37 -2.98 -13.73
CA LEU A 291 -15.20 -2.84 -14.63
C LEU A 291 -15.35 -3.69 -15.89
N ARG A 292 -15.93 -4.89 -15.79
CA ARG A 292 -16.18 -5.81 -16.91
C ARG A 292 -17.22 -5.30 -17.91
N ARG A 293 -17.99 -4.26 -17.57
CA ARG A 293 -18.89 -3.58 -18.51
C ARG A 293 -18.12 -2.81 -19.59
N ILE A 294 -16.91 -2.33 -19.28
CA ILE A 294 -16.04 -1.65 -20.24
C ILE A 294 -15.48 -2.71 -21.22
N LYS A 295 -15.83 -2.59 -22.50
CA LYS A 295 -15.44 -3.55 -23.55
C LYS A 295 -14.28 -3.05 -24.41
N ASP A 296 -14.12 -1.71 -24.55
CA ASP A 296 -13.03 -1.12 -25.31
C ASP A 296 -11.73 -1.09 -24.47
N ILE A 297 -11.06 -2.24 -24.41
CA ILE A 297 -9.81 -2.43 -23.66
C ILE A 297 -8.66 -2.64 -24.64
N VAL A 298 -7.67 -1.73 -24.60
CA VAL A 298 -6.48 -1.76 -25.47
C VAL A 298 -5.29 -2.35 -24.71
N ARG A 299 -4.74 -3.48 -25.21
CA ARG A 299 -3.62 -4.24 -24.64
C ARG A 299 -2.38 -4.24 -25.53
N LEU A 300 -2.01 -3.08 -26.06
CA LEU A 300 -0.87 -2.91 -26.97
C LEU A 300 0.36 -2.28 -26.28
N GLY A 301 0.54 -2.59 -24.98
CA GLY A 301 1.65 -2.02 -24.21
C GLY A 301 1.41 -0.58 -23.77
N ARG A 302 2.50 0.12 -23.40
CA ARG A 302 2.42 1.48 -22.86
C ARG A 302 2.21 2.49 -23.98
N VAL A 303 1.49 3.57 -23.68
CA VAL A 303 1.39 4.73 -24.57
C VAL A 303 2.77 5.37 -24.72
N ARG A 304 3.16 5.65 -25.95
CA ARG A 304 4.36 6.39 -26.34
C ARG A 304 4.06 7.84 -26.69
N ARG A 305 2.95 8.04 -27.45
CA ARG A 305 2.51 9.34 -27.90
C ARG A 305 1.01 9.34 -28.19
N ILE A 306 0.36 10.46 -27.95
CA ILE A 306 -1.04 10.70 -28.30
C ILE A 306 -1.08 11.84 -29.31
N GLU A 307 -1.59 11.55 -30.48
CA GLU A 307 -1.92 12.48 -31.56
C GLU A 307 -3.42 12.82 -31.51
N ARG A 308 -3.87 13.73 -32.35
CA ARG A 308 -5.30 14.12 -32.39
C ARG A 308 -6.22 12.99 -32.82
N ASP A 309 -5.76 12.17 -33.77
CA ASP A 309 -6.54 11.11 -34.44
C ASP A 309 -6.04 9.70 -34.17
N GLN A 310 -4.93 9.56 -33.42
CA GLN A 310 -4.35 8.25 -33.11
C GLN A 310 -3.60 8.23 -31.77
N ILE A 311 -3.53 7.02 -31.19
CA ILE A 311 -2.76 6.72 -30.00
C ILE A 311 -1.66 5.72 -30.37
N ILE A 312 -0.41 6.10 -30.21
CA ILE A 312 0.77 5.29 -30.52
C ILE A 312 1.21 4.58 -29.25
N LEU A 313 1.23 3.25 -29.27
CA LEU A 313 1.60 2.38 -28.15
C LEU A 313 2.89 1.61 -28.47
N GLU A 314 3.38 0.82 -27.51
CA GLU A 314 4.60 0.00 -27.69
C GLU A 314 4.45 -1.03 -28.82
N HIS A 315 3.26 -1.61 -28.99
CA HIS A 315 3.01 -2.74 -29.89
C HIS A 315 1.95 -2.43 -30.97
N GLY A 316 1.73 -1.18 -31.29
CA GLY A 316 0.81 -0.78 -32.36
C GLY A 316 0.21 0.61 -32.15
N THR A 317 -0.76 0.90 -33.01
CA THR A 317 -1.47 2.18 -33.00
C THR A 317 -2.97 1.90 -33.03
N VAL A 318 -3.73 2.70 -32.32
CA VAL A 318 -5.21 2.66 -32.33
C VAL A 318 -5.76 4.04 -32.69
N PRO A 319 -6.97 4.14 -33.27
CA PRO A 319 -7.61 5.42 -33.52
C PRO A 319 -7.78 6.22 -32.23
N GLY A 320 -7.41 7.51 -32.28
CA GLY A 320 -7.75 8.52 -31.28
C GLY A 320 -9.02 9.26 -31.66
N ASN A 321 -9.54 10.03 -30.71
CA ASN A 321 -10.63 10.97 -30.96
C ASN A 321 -10.23 12.33 -30.37
N PRO A 322 -10.18 13.40 -31.20
CA PRO A 322 -9.74 14.73 -30.75
C PRO A 322 -10.62 15.32 -29.63
N ASP A 323 -11.88 14.88 -29.54
CA ASP A 323 -12.84 15.36 -28.56
C ASP A 323 -12.85 14.52 -27.26
N SER A 324 -11.97 13.51 -27.16
CA SER A 324 -11.79 12.70 -25.95
C SER A 324 -10.96 13.41 -24.89
N LEU A 325 -11.25 13.05 -23.62
CA LEU A 325 -10.38 13.37 -22.48
C LEU A 325 -9.53 12.15 -22.13
N TYR A 326 -8.23 12.32 -22.19
CA TYR A 326 -7.26 11.32 -21.77
C TYR A 326 -7.01 11.47 -20.27
N VAL A 327 -7.29 10.41 -19.49
CA VAL A 327 -7.13 10.39 -18.03
C VAL A 327 -5.83 9.69 -17.67
N HIS A 328 -4.86 10.45 -17.17
CA HIS A 328 -3.52 9.95 -16.85
C HIS A 328 -3.51 9.22 -15.50
N CYS A 329 -3.36 7.87 -15.53
CA CYS A 329 -3.31 7.00 -14.35
C CYS A 329 -2.01 6.18 -14.29
N SER A 330 -0.97 6.54 -15.05
CA SER A 330 0.21 5.69 -15.28
C SER A 330 1.46 6.12 -14.53
N ALA A 331 1.33 6.85 -13.41
CA ALA A 331 2.47 7.17 -12.57
C ALA A 331 3.14 5.90 -12.02
N VAL A 332 4.47 5.91 -11.89
CA VAL A 332 5.18 4.86 -11.16
C VAL A 332 5.02 5.14 -9.67
N ALA A 333 4.01 4.51 -9.09
CA ALA A 333 3.63 4.72 -7.70
C ALA A 333 4.77 4.45 -6.71
N PHE A 334 5.63 3.48 -6.99
CA PHE A 334 6.71 3.11 -6.09
C PHE A 334 8.07 3.14 -6.79
N LYS A 335 9.03 3.80 -6.15
CA LYS A 335 10.43 3.46 -6.39
C LYS A 335 10.67 2.14 -5.66
N ASN A 336 11.09 1.10 -6.37
CA ASN A 336 11.41 -0.18 -5.74
C ASN A 336 12.86 -0.11 -5.21
N PRO A 337 13.08 0.36 -3.96
CA PRO A 337 14.41 0.39 -3.40
C PRO A 337 14.87 -1.04 -3.13
N ARG A 338 16.15 -1.32 -3.35
CA ARG A 338 16.72 -2.59 -2.91
C ARG A 338 16.60 -2.69 -1.39
N PRO A 339 16.16 -3.84 -0.86
CA PRO A 339 16.13 -4.07 0.58
C PRO A 339 17.52 -3.82 1.20
N ARG A 340 17.55 -3.13 2.33
CA ARG A 340 18.76 -2.83 3.10
C ARG A 340 18.46 -2.98 4.59
N PRO A 341 19.47 -3.08 5.48
CA PRO A 341 19.20 -3.10 6.92
C PRO A 341 18.33 -1.92 7.35
N VAL A 342 17.34 -2.20 8.20
CA VAL A 342 16.44 -1.17 8.74
C VAL A 342 17.18 -0.26 9.72
N PHE A 343 18.00 -0.86 10.58
CA PHE A 343 18.77 -0.16 11.60
C PHE A 343 20.25 -0.08 11.18
N SER A 344 20.77 1.12 11.16
CA SER A 344 22.19 1.43 10.92
C SER A 344 22.59 2.54 11.86
N GLU A 345 23.67 2.37 12.61
CA GLU A 345 24.25 3.24 13.62
C GLU A 345 23.45 4.50 14.01
N ASN A 346 23.27 5.46 13.08
CA ASN A 346 22.61 6.75 13.31
C ASN A 346 21.27 6.88 12.54
N THR A 347 20.84 5.84 11.83
CA THR A 347 19.63 5.91 10.98
C THR A 347 18.71 4.72 11.16
N ILE A 348 17.44 4.97 10.93
CA ILE A 348 16.39 3.96 10.75
C ILE A 348 15.76 4.18 9.37
N ASP A 349 15.96 3.24 8.47
CA ASP A 349 15.34 3.23 7.15
C ASP A 349 14.06 2.41 7.21
N VAL A 350 12.91 3.08 7.34
CA VAL A 350 11.64 2.38 7.52
C VAL A 350 11.22 1.69 6.22
N GLN A 351 11.17 0.36 6.25
CA GLN A 351 10.81 -0.51 5.14
C GLN A 351 9.65 -1.42 5.54
N TRP A 352 9.03 -2.06 4.56
CA TRP A 352 7.97 -3.02 4.87
C TRP A 352 8.53 -4.29 5.52
N LEU A 353 7.94 -4.70 6.64
CA LEU A 353 8.24 -5.94 7.34
C LEU A 353 7.15 -7.00 7.14
N ARG A 354 5.98 -6.57 6.68
CA ARG A 354 4.83 -7.42 6.37
C ARG A 354 4.24 -7.02 5.02
N THR A 355 3.80 -8.05 4.30
CA THR A 355 3.19 -7.90 2.97
C THR A 355 2.08 -6.85 2.96
N CYS A 356 2.22 -5.81 2.13
CA CYS A 356 1.23 -4.77 1.89
C CYS A 356 0.74 -4.00 3.13
N GLN A 357 1.51 -3.98 4.25
CA GLN A 357 1.13 -3.32 5.50
C GLN A 357 2.18 -2.28 5.96
N PRO A 358 2.27 -1.12 5.31
CA PRO A 358 3.28 -0.11 5.60
C PRO A 358 3.16 0.49 7.00
N VAL A 359 1.94 0.81 7.47
CA VAL A 359 1.73 1.43 8.78
C VAL A 359 2.05 0.47 9.94
N PHE A 360 1.68 -0.80 9.81
CA PHE A 360 2.10 -1.84 10.74
C PHE A 360 3.62 -1.94 10.81
N SER A 361 4.30 -1.89 9.66
CA SER A 361 5.76 -1.98 9.60
C SER A 361 6.43 -0.80 10.30
N GLY A 362 5.92 0.42 10.11
CA GLY A 362 6.41 1.61 10.82
C GLY A 362 6.25 1.49 12.33
N ALA A 363 5.09 1.04 12.81
CA ALA A 363 4.81 0.82 14.22
C ALA A 363 5.69 -0.29 14.82
N MET A 364 5.85 -1.41 14.11
CA MET A 364 6.68 -2.55 14.54
C MET A 364 8.16 -2.17 14.65
N ILE A 365 8.69 -1.41 13.69
CA ILE A 365 10.08 -0.91 13.72
C ILE A 365 10.29 -0.01 14.93
N ALA A 366 9.32 0.86 15.24
CA ALA A 366 9.40 1.74 16.40
C ALA A 366 9.39 0.95 17.71
N HIS A 367 8.53 -0.07 17.83
CA HIS A 367 8.53 -0.97 18.99
C HIS A 367 9.87 -1.71 19.14
N ILE A 368 10.42 -2.25 18.05
CA ILE A 368 11.71 -2.93 18.07
C ILE A 368 12.84 -1.96 18.45
N GLU A 369 12.78 -0.70 17.99
CA GLU A 369 13.75 0.33 18.41
C GLU A 369 13.77 0.56 19.92
N VAL A 370 12.59 0.56 20.56
CA VAL A 370 12.46 0.78 22.01
C VAL A 370 12.79 -0.47 22.82
N ALA A 371 12.32 -1.64 22.37
CA ALA A 371 12.34 -2.88 23.15
C ALA A 371 13.68 -3.64 23.10
N PHE A 372 14.52 -3.42 22.09
CA PHE A 372 15.74 -4.19 21.87
C PHE A 372 16.99 -3.29 21.82
N GLN A 373 18.17 -3.90 22.03
CA GLN A 373 19.45 -3.21 22.01
C GLN A 373 20.30 -3.68 20.83
N GLY A 374 21.09 -2.76 20.27
CA GLY A 374 22.02 -3.08 19.17
C GLY A 374 21.36 -3.38 17.83
N ASP A 375 22.01 -2.93 16.75
CA ASP A 375 21.44 -2.99 15.39
C ASP A 375 21.36 -4.43 14.84
N ALA A 376 22.26 -5.30 15.23
CA ALA A 376 22.27 -6.69 14.77
C ALA A 376 21.03 -7.44 15.24
N GLU A 377 20.66 -7.30 16.53
CA GLU A 377 19.46 -7.93 17.10
C GLU A 377 18.18 -7.32 16.48
N LYS A 378 18.10 -5.99 16.41
CA LYS A 378 16.96 -5.30 15.80
C LYS A 378 16.74 -5.70 14.34
N ASN A 379 17.80 -5.75 13.55
CA ASN A 379 17.74 -6.18 12.15
C ASN A 379 17.37 -7.65 11.98
N ALA A 380 17.67 -8.52 12.94
CA ALA A 380 17.24 -9.90 12.90
C ALA A 380 15.70 -10.02 12.90
N PHE A 381 15.01 -9.13 13.60
CA PHE A 381 13.54 -9.05 13.61
C PHE A 381 12.94 -8.22 12.47
N CYS A 382 13.76 -7.46 11.75
CA CYS A 382 13.32 -6.49 10.74
C CYS A 382 13.82 -6.83 9.34
N LYS A 383 13.57 -8.04 8.84
CA LYS A 383 13.91 -8.38 7.45
C LYS A 383 12.93 -7.69 6.50
N PRO A 384 13.43 -6.79 5.62
CA PRO A 384 12.54 -6.08 4.70
C PRO A 384 11.87 -7.01 3.69
N VAL A 385 10.57 -6.84 3.52
CA VAL A 385 9.77 -7.51 2.50
C VAL A 385 9.99 -6.79 1.17
N PRO A 386 10.35 -7.48 0.07
CA PRO A 386 10.53 -6.85 -1.23
C PRO A 386 9.20 -6.28 -1.75
N PHE A 387 9.28 -5.23 -2.57
CA PHE A 387 8.11 -4.61 -3.15
C PHE A 387 7.61 -5.39 -4.37
N PRO A 388 6.30 -5.69 -4.51
CA PRO A 388 5.81 -6.47 -5.64
C PRO A 388 5.60 -5.61 -6.90
N GLU A 389 6.02 -6.14 -8.05
CA GLU A 389 5.72 -5.59 -9.36
C GLU A 389 5.10 -6.66 -10.30
N VAL A 390 5.56 -7.87 -10.19
CA VAL A 390 5.11 -9.03 -10.96
C VAL A 390 4.58 -10.12 -10.03
N PRO A 391 3.77 -11.07 -10.51
CA PRO A 391 3.13 -12.08 -9.66
C PRO A 391 4.11 -12.89 -8.79
N ILE A 392 5.30 -13.20 -9.31
CA ILE A 392 6.31 -13.97 -8.56
C ILE A 392 6.85 -13.20 -7.34
N ASP A 393 6.79 -11.89 -7.34
CA ASP A 393 7.23 -11.11 -6.19
C ASP A 393 6.32 -11.32 -4.98
N TRP A 394 5.03 -11.68 -5.20
CA TRP A 394 4.15 -12.10 -4.12
C TRP A 394 4.72 -13.31 -3.35
N LEU A 395 5.26 -14.28 -4.06
CA LEU A 395 5.88 -15.46 -3.46
C LEU A 395 7.14 -15.08 -2.65
N LYS A 396 7.99 -14.20 -3.20
CA LYS A 396 9.17 -13.65 -2.49
C LYS A 396 8.75 -12.90 -1.22
N MET A 397 7.73 -12.04 -1.32
CA MET A 397 7.16 -11.33 -0.16
C MET A 397 6.67 -12.31 0.90
N TRP A 398 5.95 -13.34 0.48
CA TRP A 398 5.38 -14.34 1.36
C TRP A 398 6.46 -15.13 2.12
N ALA A 399 7.53 -15.50 1.45
CA ALA A 399 8.67 -16.17 2.06
C ALA A 399 9.31 -15.33 3.19
N VAL A 400 9.54 -14.03 2.95
CA VAL A 400 10.10 -13.12 3.96
C VAL A 400 9.09 -12.87 5.08
N ASN A 401 7.81 -12.68 4.75
CA ASN A 401 6.76 -12.48 5.73
C ASN A 401 6.60 -13.67 6.70
N LEU A 402 6.69 -14.90 6.18
CA LEU A 402 6.68 -16.11 7.00
C LEU A 402 7.88 -16.17 7.95
N ALA A 403 9.09 -15.85 7.44
CA ALA A 403 10.31 -15.85 8.24
C ALA A 403 10.22 -14.82 9.38
N ASN A 404 9.75 -13.58 9.08
CA ASN A 404 9.52 -12.55 10.08
C ASN A 404 8.48 -13.01 11.12
N SER A 405 7.32 -13.50 10.67
CA SER A 405 6.24 -13.97 11.57
C SER A 405 6.70 -15.13 12.46
N HIS A 406 7.56 -16.01 11.93
CA HIS A 406 8.12 -17.09 12.73
C HIS A 406 9.03 -16.54 13.85
N GLN A 407 9.95 -15.63 13.53
CA GLN A 407 10.86 -15.03 14.51
C GLN A 407 10.11 -14.23 15.58
N TRP A 408 9.11 -13.41 15.17
CA TRP A 408 8.28 -12.68 16.12
C TRP A 408 7.51 -13.61 17.04
N GLY A 409 7.02 -14.75 16.52
CA GLY A 409 6.33 -15.77 17.30
C GLY A 409 7.21 -16.49 18.31
N GLN A 410 8.54 -16.53 18.14
CA GLN A 410 9.48 -17.11 19.12
C GLN A 410 9.86 -16.15 20.25
N ASN A 411 9.71 -14.84 20.04
CA ASN A 411 10.05 -13.83 21.02
C ASN A 411 8.81 -13.44 21.85
N GLU A 412 8.90 -13.53 23.18
CA GLU A 412 7.78 -13.29 24.08
C GLU A 412 7.30 -11.84 24.05
N ASN A 413 8.23 -10.89 24.03
CA ASN A 413 7.94 -9.47 23.98
C ASN A 413 7.17 -9.13 22.68
N LEU A 414 7.68 -9.59 21.53
CA LEU A 414 7.04 -9.35 20.24
C LEU A 414 5.66 -10.02 20.13
N ARG A 415 5.48 -11.23 20.68
CA ARG A 415 4.15 -11.87 20.74
C ARG A 415 3.16 -11.06 21.57
N ALA A 416 3.60 -10.57 22.73
CA ALA A 416 2.76 -9.74 23.60
C ALA A 416 2.35 -8.44 22.90
N TRP A 417 3.30 -7.75 22.27
CA TRP A 417 3.04 -6.53 21.52
C TRP A 417 2.08 -6.77 20.33
N LEU A 418 2.31 -7.81 19.54
CA LEU A 418 1.44 -8.19 18.42
C LEU A 418 0.01 -8.50 18.89
N GLY A 419 -0.16 -9.16 20.04
CA GLY A 419 -1.46 -9.44 20.62
C GLY A 419 -2.23 -8.18 21.05
N GLN A 420 -1.55 -7.07 21.29
CA GLN A 420 -2.13 -5.79 21.68
C GLN A 420 -2.21 -4.78 20.55
N SER A 421 -1.39 -4.95 19.50
CA SER A 421 -1.33 -4.02 18.39
C SER A 421 -2.58 -4.09 17.52
N ARG A 422 -3.32 -3.00 17.48
CA ARG A 422 -4.47 -2.80 16.60
C ARG A 422 -4.12 -3.01 15.12
N LEU A 423 -2.90 -2.62 14.73
CA LEU A 423 -2.45 -2.69 13.35
C LEU A 423 -2.06 -4.11 12.92
N ASP A 424 -1.84 -5.04 13.86
CA ASP A 424 -1.62 -6.46 13.53
C ASP A 424 -2.89 -7.13 13.01
N GLY A 425 -4.03 -6.86 13.65
CA GLY A 425 -5.38 -7.27 13.22
C GLY A 425 -5.69 -8.76 13.27
N LEU A 426 -4.71 -9.66 13.31
CA LEU A 426 -4.90 -11.10 13.26
C LEU A 426 -4.52 -11.80 14.58
N SER A 427 -3.36 -11.49 15.17
CA SER A 427 -2.85 -12.19 16.36
C SER A 427 -3.78 -12.06 17.55
N SER A 428 -4.31 -10.85 17.80
CA SER A 428 -5.27 -10.62 18.89
C SER A 428 -6.59 -11.34 18.67
N ALA A 429 -7.07 -11.40 17.43
CA ALA A 429 -8.31 -12.11 17.08
C ALA A 429 -8.13 -13.62 17.23
N ILE A 430 -7.01 -14.18 16.80
CA ILE A 430 -6.69 -15.61 17.00
C ILE A 430 -6.59 -15.95 18.50
N ALA A 431 -5.98 -15.08 19.31
CA ALA A 431 -5.84 -15.31 20.75
C ALA A 431 -7.18 -15.35 21.49
N ARG A 432 -8.21 -14.70 20.94
CA ARG A 432 -9.57 -14.69 21.53
C ARG A 432 -10.46 -15.86 21.10
N ILE A 433 -10.01 -16.74 20.18
CA ILE A 433 -10.82 -17.88 19.73
C ILE A 433 -11.08 -18.84 20.89
N GLY A 434 -12.33 -18.93 21.28
CA GLY A 434 -12.77 -19.82 22.35
C GLY A 434 -12.90 -21.30 21.90
N PRO A 435 -12.93 -22.24 22.88
CA PRO A 435 -12.96 -23.67 22.56
C PRO A 435 -14.25 -24.14 21.85
N THR A 436 -15.31 -23.36 21.89
CA THR A 436 -16.59 -23.66 21.22
C THR A 436 -16.68 -23.17 19.79
N GLU A 437 -15.73 -22.35 19.33
CA GLU A 437 -15.70 -21.77 17.99
C GLU A 437 -15.09 -22.75 16.97
N THR A 438 -15.76 -23.88 16.77
CA THR A 438 -15.25 -25.05 16.03
C THR A 438 -14.86 -24.71 14.59
N ALA A 439 -15.61 -23.83 13.91
CA ALA A 439 -15.31 -23.41 12.53
C ALA A 439 -13.96 -22.68 12.46
N LYS A 440 -13.71 -21.68 13.31
CA LYS A 440 -12.44 -20.95 13.39
C LYS A 440 -11.27 -21.85 13.75
N ILE A 441 -11.49 -22.77 14.70
CA ILE A 441 -10.50 -23.79 15.11
C ILE A 441 -10.14 -24.69 13.92
N THR A 442 -11.13 -25.08 13.12
CA THR A 442 -10.92 -25.91 11.95
C THR A 442 -10.00 -25.22 10.94
N GLN A 443 -10.24 -23.93 10.63
CA GLN A 443 -9.40 -23.16 9.73
C GLN A 443 -7.96 -23.02 10.25
N LEU A 444 -7.79 -22.77 11.54
CA LEU A 444 -6.46 -22.76 12.17
C LEU A 444 -5.73 -24.10 12.07
N LYS A 445 -6.45 -25.22 12.21
CA LYS A 445 -5.86 -26.56 12.04
C LYS A 445 -5.41 -26.80 10.60
N ARG A 446 -6.24 -26.42 9.61
CA ARG A 446 -5.87 -26.47 8.17
C ARG A 446 -4.58 -25.67 7.92
N TYR A 447 -4.56 -24.40 8.32
CA TYR A 447 -3.40 -23.53 8.20
C TYR A 447 -2.14 -24.15 8.79
N ARG A 448 -2.22 -24.65 10.05
CA ARG A 448 -1.08 -25.26 10.75
C ARG A 448 -0.60 -26.54 10.09
N ALA A 449 -1.49 -27.37 9.60
CA ALA A 449 -1.16 -28.64 8.93
C ALA A 449 -0.41 -28.41 7.62
N ALA A 450 -0.85 -27.46 6.80
CA ALA A 450 -0.24 -27.20 5.50
C ALA A 450 1.04 -26.33 5.56
N ARG A 451 1.23 -25.56 6.65
CA ARG A 451 2.31 -24.56 6.74
C ARG A 451 3.72 -25.10 6.51
N GLY A 452 4.03 -26.26 7.07
CA GLY A 452 5.38 -26.87 6.93
C GLY A 452 5.70 -27.19 5.48
N GLN A 453 4.78 -27.86 4.79
CA GLN A 453 4.90 -28.21 3.38
C GLN A 453 4.92 -26.94 2.50
N ALA A 454 4.10 -25.95 2.79
CA ALA A 454 4.07 -24.68 2.08
C ALA A 454 5.44 -23.97 2.12
N VAL A 455 6.07 -23.87 3.29
CA VAL A 455 7.40 -23.26 3.43
C VAL A 455 8.45 -23.98 2.59
N THR A 456 8.41 -25.33 2.55
CA THR A 456 9.33 -26.15 1.75
C THR A 456 9.10 -25.91 0.27
N ASN A 457 7.82 -25.95 -0.15
CA ASN A 457 7.47 -25.81 -1.55
C ASN A 457 7.68 -24.38 -2.09
N VAL A 458 7.43 -23.35 -1.29
CA VAL A 458 7.75 -21.95 -1.65
C VAL A 458 9.22 -21.79 -2.00
N ARG A 459 10.13 -22.38 -1.23
CA ARG A 459 11.56 -22.36 -1.53
C ARG A 459 11.87 -23.06 -2.85
N HIS A 460 11.26 -24.23 -3.07
CA HIS A 460 11.41 -24.97 -4.33
C HIS A 460 10.90 -24.15 -5.53
N LEU A 461 9.70 -23.58 -5.45
CA LEU A 461 9.15 -22.75 -6.52
C LEU A 461 10.01 -21.53 -6.83
N LEU A 462 10.64 -20.93 -5.82
CA LEU A 462 11.55 -19.80 -6.03
C LEU A 462 12.82 -20.22 -6.76
N THR A 463 13.39 -21.39 -6.46
CA THR A 463 14.57 -21.89 -7.21
C THR A 463 14.25 -22.19 -8.68
N GLN A 464 13.05 -22.69 -8.99
CA GLN A 464 12.62 -22.91 -10.38
C GLN A 464 12.57 -21.61 -11.20
N VAL A 465 12.25 -20.47 -10.58
CA VAL A 465 12.14 -19.17 -11.27
C VAL A 465 13.50 -18.50 -11.44
N GLU A 466 14.45 -18.78 -10.55
CA GLU A 466 15.82 -18.26 -10.62
C GLU A 466 16.70 -19.04 -11.61
N ASP A 467 16.26 -20.22 -12.04
CA ASP A 467 16.96 -21.02 -13.06
C ASP A 467 16.60 -20.51 -14.48
N PRO A 468 17.57 -19.92 -15.23
CA PRO A 468 17.32 -19.42 -16.58
C PRO A 468 16.90 -20.50 -17.59
N ASN A 469 17.07 -21.80 -17.28
CA ASN A 469 16.68 -22.92 -18.16
C ASN A 469 15.22 -23.36 -18.00
N VAL A 470 14.50 -22.86 -17.00
CA VAL A 470 13.09 -23.20 -16.72
C VAL A 470 12.14 -22.05 -17.10
N ALA A 471 12.67 -20.88 -17.45
CA ALA A 471 11.90 -19.65 -17.76
C ALA A 471 11.51 -19.52 -19.26
N ALA A 472 11.42 -20.61 -20.03
CA ALA A 472 11.01 -20.61 -21.43
C ALA A 472 9.55 -21.02 -21.63
#